data_9de90f0f5b561919929e4137323fe7db
#
_entry.id   9de90f0f5b561919929e4137323fe7db
#
_cell.length_a   1.000
_cell.length_b   1.000
_cell.length_c   1.000
_cell.angle_alpha   90.00
_cell.angle_beta   90.00
_cell.angle_gamma   90.00
#
_symmetry.space_group_name_H-M   'P 1'
#
loop_
_entity.id
_entity.type
_entity.pdbx_description
1 polymer ?
#
loop_
_entity_poly.entity_id
_entity_poly.type
_entity_poly.pdbx_seq_one_letter_code
_entity_poly.pdbx_strand_id
1 'polypeptide(L)'
;MCIRDRKVTINVDKVLIRTALERLQKETKVHFVYDEENIDQDKRVSLSYTQAPLKIVLEDFCKQTSLRYEVKRNLILILPGKADRNVNRQSFLMKGVVTDEDGESIIGATVMIGGTSKGTVTDINGQYTLEVQSGDLVSFTFVGMTDKVIKAQVNKKMVNVQLESNATALADVVITGYQTLSKERATGSFDKVDSSVLSSRPTADLSTALQGLVAGMQATEKEDGSIDFLIRGSSSLYADKKPLLVVDGFPIQGDFSSINPNDVESVTVLKDAAAASIWGARSANGVIVVTTKKGKKDKVQVDVQAFVRIGTNPDLEYIMNQADSRTMVDYEMRAFENNWKMAAWEYAPIFSKIQNSLTLAQELYYANKYQGLSKEEMEQGLERLRNTSNRQQLKDYLMQTQLLQQYNVSISGGTERMSNYMSLMYEKNDESTIKRGYEKFMINYNNSYKVTKWLTANLITTLQRKDQETSGVTIGAVSYTHLRAHETELHL
;
A
#
# COMPACT_ATOMS: atom_id res chain seq x y z
N MET A 1 -21.27 -9.93 6.00
CA MET A 1 -22.73 -9.77 5.79
C MET A 1 -23.29 -11.12 5.41
N CYS A 2 -24.28 -11.64 6.12
CA CYS A 2 -24.82 -12.98 5.84
C CYS A 2 -25.53 -12.98 4.48
N ILE A 3 -25.34 -14.04 3.66
CA ILE A 3 -25.97 -14.15 2.33
C ILE A 3 -27.50 -13.97 2.41
N ARG A 4 -28.11 -14.41 3.51
CA ARG A 4 -29.56 -14.32 3.76
C ARG A 4 -30.09 -12.90 3.86
N ASP A 5 -29.24 -11.94 4.24
CA ASP A 5 -29.63 -10.55 4.51
C ASP A 5 -29.30 -9.60 3.33
N ARG A 6 -28.78 -10.14 2.23
CA ARG A 6 -28.54 -9.35 1.00
C ARG A 6 -29.86 -8.85 0.46
N LYS A 7 -29.90 -7.55 0.16
CA LYS A 7 -31.08 -6.93 -0.47
C LYS A 7 -31.05 -7.17 -1.98
N VAL A 8 -32.16 -7.63 -2.52
CA VAL A 8 -32.32 -7.98 -3.94
C VAL A 8 -33.48 -7.20 -4.53
N THR A 9 -33.29 -6.69 -5.74
CA THR A 9 -34.34 -6.13 -6.57
C THR A 9 -34.51 -7.04 -7.77
N ILE A 10 -35.64 -7.71 -7.88
CA ILE A 10 -35.97 -8.60 -8.99
C ILE A 10 -37.41 -8.39 -9.40
N ASN A 11 -37.64 -8.27 -10.70
CA ASN A 11 -38.98 -8.20 -11.27
C ASN A 11 -39.03 -9.14 -12.50
N VAL A 12 -39.68 -10.28 -12.32
CA VAL A 12 -39.87 -11.29 -13.36
C VAL A 12 -41.32 -11.80 -13.27
N ASP A 13 -41.98 -11.92 -14.41
CA ASP A 13 -43.35 -12.44 -14.50
C ASP A 13 -43.36 -13.64 -15.43
N LYS A 14 -43.89 -14.75 -14.91
CA LYS A 14 -44.09 -16.02 -15.65
C LYS A 14 -42.88 -16.51 -16.44
N VAL A 15 -41.67 -16.35 -15.85
CA VAL A 15 -40.43 -16.83 -16.46
C VAL A 15 -40.12 -18.26 -16.04
N LEU A 16 -39.35 -18.99 -16.84
CA LEU A 16 -38.88 -20.32 -16.49
C LEU A 16 -37.98 -20.27 -15.24
N ILE A 17 -37.99 -21.32 -14.44
CA ILE A 17 -37.17 -21.44 -13.19
C ILE A 17 -35.72 -21.10 -13.46
N ARG A 18 -35.13 -21.63 -14.56
CA ARG A 18 -33.75 -21.37 -14.95
C ARG A 18 -33.46 -19.89 -15.13
N THR A 19 -34.34 -19.20 -15.88
CA THR A 19 -34.17 -17.76 -16.13
C THR A 19 -34.28 -16.92 -14.86
N ALA A 20 -35.18 -17.33 -13.94
CA ALA A 20 -35.31 -16.67 -12.63
C ALA A 20 -34.06 -16.85 -11.79
N LEU A 21 -33.46 -18.05 -11.73
CA LEU A 21 -32.24 -18.34 -10.99
C LEU A 21 -31.02 -17.63 -11.60
N GLU A 22 -30.89 -17.56 -12.93
CA GLU A 22 -29.82 -16.82 -13.62
C GLU A 22 -29.88 -15.32 -13.28
N ARG A 23 -31.09 -14.73 -13.25
CA ARG A 23 -31.29 -13.31 -12.83
C ARG A 23 -30.95 -13.10 -11.35
N LEU A 24 -31.37 -13.99 -10.46
CA LEU A 24 -31.01 -13.95 -9.04
C LEU A 24 -29.49 -14.05 -8.86
N GLN A 25 -28.81 -14.93 -9.60
CA GLN A 25 -27.38 -15.08 -9.58
C GLN A 25 -26.65 -13.79 -10.01
N LYS A 26 -27.11 -13.16 -11.09
CA LYS A 26 -26.53 -11.92 -11.60
C LYS A 26 -26.68 -10.76 -10.60
N GLU A 27 -27.87 -10.63 -9.99
CA GLU A 27 -28.15 -9.55 -9.04
C GLU A 27 -27.44 -9.75 -7.69
N THR A 28 -27.36 -11.00 -7.21
CA THR A 28 -26.83 -11.29 -5.87
C THR A 28 -25.35 -11.61 -5.86
N LYS A 29 -24.74 -11.93 -7.01
CA LYS A 29 -23.38 -12.49 -7.13
C LYS A 29 -23.20 -13.74 -6.23
N VAL A 30 -24.26 -14.53 -6.04
CA VAL A 30 -24.25 -15.79 -5.31
C VAL A 30 -24.49 -16.90 -6.32
N HIS A 31 -23.70 -17.97 -6.23
CA HIS A 31 -23.89 -19.13 -7.13
C HIS A 31 -25.07 -19.98 -6.68
N PHE A 32 -25.96 -20.27 -7.63
CA PHE A 32 -27.06 -21.19 -7.46
C PHE A 32 -26.70 -22.52 -8.14
N VAL A 33 -26.80 -23.59 -7.39
CA VAL A 33 -26.55 -24.95 -7.90
C VAL A 33 -27.84 -25.75 -7.81
N TYR A 34 -28.25 -26.30 -8.91
CA TYR A 34 -29.45 -27.13 -9.03
C TYR A 34 -29.23 -28.25 -10.04
N ASP A 35 -29.99 -29.29 -9.92
CA ASP A 35 -29.98 -30.42 -10.83
C ASP A 35 -31.11 -30.25 -11.85
N GLU A 36 -30.75 -30.10 -13.12
CA GLU A 36 -31.70 -29.85 -14.21
C GLU A 36 -32.70 -31.03 -14.41
N GLU A 37 -32.33 -32.26 -14.03
CA GLU A 37 -33.22 -33.44 -14.11
C GLU A 37 -34.26 -33.49 -12.99
N ASN A 38 -34.00 -32.81 -11.88
CA ASN A 38 -34.88 -32.81 -10.71
C ASN A 38 -35.73 -31.54 -10.57
N ILE A 39 -35.64 -30.64 -11.57
CA ILE A 39 -36.42 -29.41 -11.62
C ILE A 39 -37.35 -29.50 -12.83
N ASP A 40 -38.65 -29.27 -12.59
CA ASP A 40 -39.63 -29.14 -13.66
C ASP A 40 -39.28 -27.90 -14.53
N GLN A 41 -38.68 -28.18 -15.70
CA GLN A 41 -38.16 -27.14 -16.62
C GLN A 41 -39.26 -26.27 -17.20
N ASP A 42 -40.48 -26.76 -17.30
CA ASP A 42 -41.64 -26.03 -17.86
C ASP A 42 -42.34 -25.16 -16.84
N LYS A 43 -42.02 -25.30 -15.55
CA LYS A 43 -42.63 -24.53 -14.49
C LYS A 43 -42.20 -23.08 -14.50
N ARG A 44 -43.16 -22.17 -14.43
CA ARG A 44 -42.94 -20.72 -14.46
C ARG A 44 -43.11 -20.12 -13.08
N VAL A 45 -42.34 -19.08 -12.81
CA VAL A 45 -42.30 -18.36 -11.54
C VAL A 45 -42.39 -16.85 -11.77
N SER A 46 -43.12 -16.17 -10.89
CA SER A 46 -43.20 -14.70 -10.89
C SER A 46 -42.66 -14.16 -9.56
N LEU A 47 -41.67 -13.26 -9.62
CA LEU A 47 -41.06 -12.63 -8.45
C LEU A 47 -41.03 -11.13 -8.69
N SER A 48 -41.63 -10.36 -7.79
CA SER A 48 -41.60 -8.89 -7.86
C SER A 48 -41.21 -8.33 -6.51
N TYR A 49 -39.92 -7.99 -6.36
CA TYR A 49 -39.33 -7.51 -5.13
C TYR A 49 -38.39 -6.34 -5.37
N THR A 50 -38.48 -5.32 -4.53
CA THR A 50 -37.59 -4.14 -4.53
C THR A 50 -36.89 -4.06 -3.19
N GLN A 51 -35.55 -4.14 -3.18
CA GLN A 51 -34.73 -4.05 -1.96
C GLN A 51 -35.13 -5.06 -0.85
N ALA A 52 -35.66 -6.23 -1.24
CA ALA A 52 -36.06 -7.27 -0.30
C ALA A 52 -34.89 -8.15 0.13
N PRO A 53 -34.88 -8.67 1.38
CA PRO A 53 -33.87 -9.65 1.78
C PRO A 53 -33.95 -10.91 0.89
N LEU A 54 -32.80 -11.42 0.47
CA LEU A 54 -32.70 -12.61 -0.40
C LEU A 54 -33.45 -13.82 0.19
N LYS A 55 -33.48 -13.94 1.51
CA LYS A 55 -34.23 -14.98 2.21
C LYS A 55 -35.70 -15.00 1.83
N ILE A 56 -36.37 -13.84 1.82
CA ILE A 56 -37.81 -13.72 1.51
C ILE A 56 -38.06 -14.11 0.05
N VAL A 57 -37.18 -13.64 -0.86
CA VAL A 57 -37.28 -13.96 -2.29
C VAL A 57 -37.14 -15.46 -2.55
N LEU A 58 -36.19 -16.12 -1.85
CA LEU A 58 -35.97 -17.56 -1.97
C LEU A 58 -37.10 -18.38 -1.35
N GLU A 59 -37.67 -17.95 -0.24
CA GLU A 59 -38.82 -18.61 0.40
C GLU A 59 -40.05 -18.59 -0.52
N ASP A 60 -40.33 -17.47 -1.17
CA ASP A 60 -41.41 -17.37 -2.14
C ASP A 60 -41.13 -18.17 -3.40
N PHE A 61 -39.89 -18.07 -3.96
CA PHE A 61 -39.49 -18.91 -5.07
C PHE A 61 -39.69 -20.41 -4.79
N CYS A 62 -39.26 -20.86 -3.61
CA CYS A 62 -39.39 -22.25 -3.21
C CYS A 62 -40.84 -22.69 -3.00
N LYS A 63 -41.72 -21.80 -2.50
CA LYS A 63 -43.16 -22.06 -2.41
C LYS A 63 -43.82 -22.24 -3.79
N GLN A 64 -43.52 -21.37 -4.73
CA GLN A 64 -44.06 -21.42 -6.09
C GLN A 64 -43.58 -22.65 -6.85
N THR A 65 -42.32 -23.07 -6.62
CA THR A 65 -41.68 -24.17 -7.38
C THR A 65 -41.78 -25.53 -6.69
N SER A 66 -42.22 -25.62 -5.44
CA SER A 66 -42.19 -26.84 -4.62
C SER A 66 -40.78 -27.37 -4.38
N LEU A 67 -39.78 -26.47 -4.42
CA LEU A 67 -38.39 -26.76 -4.15
C LEU A 67 -38.03 -26.31 -2.71
N ARG A 68 -36.83 -26.67 -2.28
CA ARG A 68 -36.23 -26.15 -1.04
C ARG A 68 -34.84 -25.61 -1.35
N TYR A 69 -34.33 -24.72 -0.53
CA TYR A 69 -32.97 -24.21 -0.68
C TYR A 69 -32.15 -24.46 0.59
N GLU A 70 -30.86 -24.58 0.41
CA GLU A 70 -29.88 -24.69 1.49
C GLU A 70 -28.72 -23.74 1.20
N VAL A 71 -28.36 -22.90 2.19
CA VAL A 71 -27.28 -21.92 2.06
C VAL A 71 -26.00 -22.50 2.65
N LYS A 72 -24.95 -22.62 1.82
CA LYS A 72 -23.61 -23.08 2.21
C LYS A 72 -22.58 -22.00 1.82
N ARG A 73 -22.03 -21.28 2.81
CA ARG A 73 -21.05 -20.19 2.60
C ARG A 73 -21.48 -19.21 1.49
N ASN A 74 -20.94 -19.32 0.29
CA ASN A 74 -21.24 -18.44 -0.86
C ASN A 74 -22.09 -19.14 -1.96
N LEU A 75 -22.71 -20.27 -1.63
CA LEU A 75 -23.45 -21.13 -2.54
C LEU A 75 -24.87 -21.38 -2.03
N ILE A 76 -25.85 -21.39 -2.92
CA ILE A 76 -27.24 -21.75 -2.63
C ILE A 76 -27.60 -23.00 -3.43
N LEU A 77 -27.82 -24.10 -2.72
CA LEU A 77 -28.29 -25.36 -3.32
C LEU A 77 -29.81 -25.33 -3.41
N ILE A 78 -30.35 -25.55 -4.60
CA ILE A 78 -31.78 -25.74 -4.84
C ILE A 78 -32.06 -27.24 -4.94
N LEU A 79 -32.89 -27.73 -4.06
CA LEU A 79 -33.17 -29.14 -3.87
C LEU A 79 -34.66 -29.42 -4.06
N PRO A 80 -35.06 -30.64 -4.47
CA PRO A 80 -36.46 -30.99 -4.51
C PRO A 80 -37.11 -30.96 -3.13
N GLY A 81 -38.38 -30.62 -3.05
CA GLY A 81 -39.16 -30.64 -1.83
C GLY A 81 -39.30 -32.04 -1.21
N LYS A 82 -39.85 -32.15 0.01
CA LYS A 82 -39.86 -33.38 0.80
C LYS A 82 -40.74 -34.56 0.25
N ALA A 83 -41.12 -34.57 -1.02
CA ALA A 83 -41.86 -35.67 -1.61
C ALA A 83 -40.87 -36.65 -2.32
N ASP A 84 -40.89 -37.91 -1.88
CA ASP A 84 -40.25 -39.09 -2.44
C ASP A 84 -38.79 -39.40 -2.05
N ARG A 85 -38.60 -39.80 -0.80
CA ARG A 85 -37.44 -40.60 -0.34
C ARG A 85 -37.68 -42.11 -0.43
N ASN A 86 -38.21 -42.62 -1.50
CA ASN A 86 -38.35 -44.08 -1.71
C ASN A 86 -38.00 -44.49 -3.15
N VAL A 87 -36.89 -44.00 -3.68
CA VAL A 87 -36.20 -44.71 -4.74
C VAL A 87 -35.02 -45.43 -4.11
N ASN A 88 -34.97 -46.76 -4.28
CA ASN A 88 -33.89 -47.63 -3.80
C ASN A 88 -32.58 -47.21 -4.50
N ARG A 89 -31.94 -46.11 -4.05
CA ARG A 89 -30.71 -45.57 -4.63
C ARG A 89 -29.56 -46.43 -4.14
N GLN A 90 -28.86 -47.05 -5.06
CA GLN A 90 -27.70 -47.88 -4.77
C GLN A 90 -26.58 -47.01 -4.17
N SER A 91 -26.16 -47.29 -2.95
CA SER A 91 -24.99 -46.65 -2.33
C SER A 91 -23.69 -47.24 -2.88
N PHE A 92 -22.69 -46.39 -3.06
CA PHE A 92 -21.36 -46.80 -3.51
C PHE A 92 -20.28 -45.87 -2.93
N LEU A 93 -19.04 -46.34 -2.93
CA LEU A 93 -17.88 -45.57 -2.52
C LEU A 93 -17.35 -44.76 -3.72
N MET A 94 -17.45 -43.46 -3.62
CA MET A 94 -16.84 -42.51 -4.54
C MET A 94 -15.45 -42.13 -4.05
N LYS A 95 -14.44 -42.24 -4.90
CA LYS A 95 -13.04 -41.98 -4.60
C LYS A 95 -12.45 -41.04 -5.66
N GLY A 96 -11.37 -40.33 -5.32
CA GLY A 96 -10.64 -39.53 -6.28
C GLY A 96 -9.60 -38.65 -5.62
N VAL A 97 -9.00 -37.81 -6.42
CA VAL A 97 -8.00 -36.81 -5.98
C VAL A 97 -8.54 -35.42 -6.26
N VAL A 98 -8.36 -34.52 -5.32
CA VAL A 98 -8.65 -33.08 -5.49
C VAL A 98 -7.33 -32.37 -5.73
N THR A 99 -7.23 -31.66 -6.86
CA THR A 99 -6.06 -30.89 -7.27
C THR A 99 -6.40 -29.42 -7.51
N ASP A 100 -5.40 -28.57 -7.52
CA ASP A 100 -5.50 -27.18 -7.98
C ASP A 100 -5.31 -27.06 -9.50
N GLU A 101 -5.25 -25.81 -10.01
CA GLU A 101 -5.04 -25.52 -11.45
C GLU A 101 -3.69 -26.00 -11.97
N ASP A 102 -2.66 -26.05 -11.11
CA ASP A 102 -1.30 -26.51 -11.46
C ASP A 102 -1.16 -28.03 -11.36
N GLY A 103 -2.19 -28.75 -10.91
CA GLY A 103 -2.22 -30.20 -10.74
C GLY A 103 -1.63 -30.66 -9.41
N GLU A 104 -1.36 -29.75 -8.48
CA GLU A 104 -0.91 -30.10 -7.13
C GLU A 104 -2.06 -30.61 -6.26
N SER A 105 -1.80 -31.60 -5.41
CA SER A 105 -2.82 -32.21 -4.56
C SER A 105 -3.24 -31.29 -3.43
N ILE A 106 -4.55 -31.03 -3.25
CA ILE A 106 -5.08 -30.20 -2.20
C ILE A 106 -5.35 -31.03 -0.94
N ILE A 107 -4.61 -30.74 0.13
CA ILE A 107 -4.75 -31.39 1.44
C ILE A 107 -5.84 -30.66 2.25
N GLY A 108 -6.75 -31.41 2.88
CA GLY A 108 -7.78 -30.83 3.75
C GLY A 108 -8.96 -30.19 3.01
N ALA A 109 -9.11 -30.43 1.70
CA ALA A 109 -10.31 -30.03 0.99
C ALA A 109 -11.54 -30.78 1.56
N THR A 110 -12.62 -30.05 1.80
CA THR A 110 -13.85 -30.60 2.34
C THR A 110 -14.71 -31.15 1.22
N VAL A 111 -15.13 -32.41 1.34
CA VAL A 111 -15.99 -33.11 0.39
C VAL A 111 -17.28 -33.48 1.11
N MET A 112 -18.43 -32.90 0.74
CA MET A 112 -19.70 -33.07 1.45
C MET A 112 -20.85 -33.40 0.53
N ILE A 113 -21.78 -34.22 1.01
CA ILE A 113 -23.05 -34.49 0.30
C ILE A 113 -24.04 -33.36 0.58
N GLY A 114 -24.53 -32.70 -0.47
CA GLY A 114 -25.48 -31.62 -0.37
C GLY A 114 -26.76 -32.02 0.37
N GLY A 115 -27.18 -31.17 1.32
CA GLY A 115 -28.37 -31.42 2.14
C GLY A 115 -28.19 -32.40 3.29
N THR A 116 -26.94 -32.87 3.55
CA THR A 116 -26.63 -33.78 4.65
C THR A 116 -25.44 -33.27 5.46
N SER A 117 -25.20 -33.88 6.64
CA SER A 117 -23.97 -33.65 7.42
C SER A 117 -22.87 -34.70 7.11
N LYS A 118 -23.08 -35.52 6.08
CA LYS A 118 -22.09 -36.56 5.69
C LYS A 118 -21.03 -35.93 4.79
N GLY A 119 -19.77 -36.10 5.14
CA GLY A 119 -18.64 -35.60 4.37
C GLY A 119 -17.32 -36.21 4.84
N THR A 120 -16.26 -35.93 4.10
CA THR A 120 -14.89 -36.29 4.39
C THR A 120 -13.96 -35.11 4.04
N VAL A 121 -12.69 -35.24 4.39
CA VAL A 121 -11.64 -34.30 3.98
C VAL A 121 -10.56 -35.05 3.20
N THR A 122 -9.87 -34.38 2.30
CA THR A 122 -8.76 -34.97 1.55
C THR A 122 -7.53 -35.17 2.43
N ASP A 123 -6.83 -36.28 2.19
CA ASP A 123 -5.57 -36.62 2.87
C ASP A 123 -4.34 -35.86 2.32
N ILE A 124 -3.14 -36.23 2.78
CA ILE A 124 -1.87 -35.60 2.37
C ILE A 124 -1.56 -35.73 0.87
N ASN A 125 -2.18 -36.68 0.18
CA ASN A 125 -2.07 -36.88 -1.26
C ASN A 125 -3.27 -36.31 -2.03
N GLY A 126 -4.14 -35.52 -1.36
CA GLY A 126 -5.36 -34.98 -1.94
C GLY A 126 -6.45 -36.00 -2.18
N GLN A 127 -6.31 -37.25 -1.67
CA GLN A 127 -7.26 -38.33 -1.90
C GLN A 127 -8.46 -38.21 -0.97
N TYR A 128 -9.63 -38.57 -1.48
CA TYR A 128 -10.86 -38.66 -0.70
C TYR A 128 -11.60 -39.96 -0.95
N THR A 129 -12.36 -40.43 0.02
CA THR A 129 -13.28 -41.55 -0.09
C THR A 129 -14.57 -41.17 0.64
N LEU A 130 -15.69 -41.20 -0.06
CA LEU A 130 -17.00 -40.84 0.49
C LEU A 130 -18.07 -41.83 0.03
N GLU A 131 -18.88 -42.33 0.96
CA GLU A 131 -20.04 -43.15 0.64
C GLU A 131 -21.21 -42.23 0.19
N VAL A 132 -21.66 -42.40 -1.05
CA VAL A 132 -22.67 -41.60 -1.70
C VAL A 132 -23.76 -42.46 -2.30
N GLN A 133 -24.94 -41.89 -2.52
CA GLN A 133 -26.01 -42.54 -3.29
C GLN A 133 -26.04 -41.99 -4.73
N SER A 134 -26.51 -42.81 -5.65
CA SER A 134 -26.67 -42.37 -7.06
C SER A 134 -27.59 -41.15 -7.12
N GLY A 135 -27.09 -40.06 -7.72
CA GLY A 135 -27.80 -38.78 -7.83
C GLY A 135 -27.52 -37.77 -6.72
N ASP A 136 -26.71 -38.10 -5.70
CA ASP A 136 -26.28 -37.12 -4.69
C ASP A 136 -25.42 -36.04 -5.31
N LEU A 137 -25.62 -34.79 -4.85
CA LEU A 137 -24.77 -33.68 -5.22
C LEU A 137 -23.63 -33.59 -4.19
N VAL A 138 -22.41 -33.83 -4.64
CA VAL A 138 -21.21 -33.77 -3.81
C VAL A 138 -20.50 -32.44 -4.05
N SER A 139 -20.36 -31.64 -3.02
CA SER A 139 -19.63 -30.35 -3.06
C SER A 139 -18.21 -30.54 -2.60
N PHE A 140 -17.28 -29.98 -3.36
CA PHE A 140 -15.85 -29.89 -3.07
C PHE A 140 -15.52 -28.46 -2.75
N THR A 141 -15.03 -28.20 -1.55
CA THR A 141 -14.76 -26.84 -1.07
C THR A 141 -13.39 -26.76 -0.43
N PHE A 142 -12.64 -25.72 -0.74
CA PHE A 142 -11.38 -25.41 -0.09
C PHE A 142 -11.23 -23.90 0.05
N VAL A 143 -10.52 -23.45 1.09
CA VAL A 143 -10.32 -22.02 1.34
C VAL A 143 -9.52 -21.41 0.19
N GLY A 144 -10.05 -20.36 -0.42
CA GLY A 144 -9.40 -19.67 -1.55
C GLY A 144 -9.64 -20.28 -2.92
N MET A 145 -10.46 -21.33 -3.01
CA MET A 145 -10.83 -21.99 -4.27
C MET A 145 -12.32 -21.81 -4.58
N THR A 146 -12.65 -21.91 -5.84
CA THR A 146 -14.05 -21.92 -6.30
C THR A 146 -14.67 -23.25 -5.99
N ASP A 147 -15.82 -23.23 -5.28
CA ASP A 147 -16.54 -24.44 -4.92
C ASP A 147 -17.03 -25.17 -6.16
N LYS A 148 -16.81 -26.48 -6.24
CA LYS A 148 -17.27 -27.34 -7.33
C LYS A 148 -18.26 -28.38 -6.84
N VAL A 149 -19.35 -28.59 -7.59
CA VAL A 149 -20.37 -29.56 -7.24
C VAL A 149 -20.49 -30.58 -8.36
N ILE A 150 -20.49 -31.88 -7.99
CA ILE A 150 -20.56 -32.98 -8.93
C ILE A 150 -21.69 -33.94 -8.51
N LYS A 151 -22.45 -34.40 -9.48
CA LYS A 151 -23.51 -35.42 -9.26
C LYS A 151 -22.87 -36.80 -9.20
N ALA A 152 -23.12 -37.54 -8.13
CA ALA A 152 -22.62 -38.92 -7.93
C ALA A 152 -23.33 -39.88 -8.88
N GLN A 153 -22.55 -40.68 -9.61
CA GLN A 153 -23.04 -41.68 -10.57
C GLN A 153 -22.41 -43.03 -10.30
N VAL A 154 -23.19 -44.11 -10.28
CA VAL A 154 -22.71 -45.48 -9.99
C VAL A 154 -21.64 -45.96 -10.97
N ASN A 155 -21.68 -45.53 -12.22
CA ASN A 155 -20.73 -45.85 -13.26
C ASN A 155 -19.43 -45.06 -13.19
N LYS A 156 -19.39 -43.97 -12.38
CA LYS A 156 -18.18 -43.15 -12.12
C LYS A 156 -17.80 -43.18 -10.65
N LYS A 157 -17.19 -44.29 -10.23
CA LYS A 157 -16.72 -44.45 -8.84
C LYS A 157 -15.42 -43.69 -8.53
N MET A 158 -14.61 -43.40 -9.55
CA MET A 158 -13.40 -42.62 -9.42
C MET A 158 -13.60 -41.27 -10.10
N VAL A 159 -13.52 -40.18 -9.32
CA VAL A 159 -13.78 -38.82 -9.80
C VAL A 159 -12.69 -37.89 -9.28
N ASN A 160 -11.80 -37.50 -10.16
CA ASN A 160 -10.79 -36.49 -9.86
C ASN A 160 -11.39 -35.08 -10.09
N VAL A 161 -11.11 -34.17 -9.18
CA VAL A 161 -11.70 -32.86 -9.18
C VAL A 161 -10.58 -31.82 -9.13
N GLN A 162 -10.54 -30.94 -10.11
CA GLN A 162 -9.67 -29.79 -10.13
C GLN A 162 -10.47 -28.58 -9.66
N LEU A 163 -9.99 -27.89 -8.61
CA LEU A 163 -10.56 -26.64 -8.12
C LEU A 163 -9.80 -25.48 -8.71
N GLU A 164 -10.53 -24.44 -9.11
CA GLU A 164 -9.98 -23.20 -9.64
C GLU A 164 -9.80 -22.18 -8.53
N SER A 165 -8.69 -21.43 -8.57
CA SER A 165 -8.43 -20.36 -7.60
C SER A 165 -9.50 -19.28 -7.69
N ASN A 166 -10.06 -18.91 -6.54
CA ASN A 166 -10.99 -17.78 -6.47
C ASN A 166 -10.19 -16.49 -6.32
N ALA A 167 -10.00 -15.76 -7.42
CA ALA A 167 -9.22 -14.51 -7.46
C ALA A 167 -9.67 -13.45 -6.43
N THR A 168 -10.86 -13.58 -5.88
CA THR A 168 -11.37 -12.72 -4.79
C THR A 168 -10.81 -13.12 -3.41
N ALA A 169 -10.28 -14.34 -3.27
CA ALA A 169 -9.70 -14.84 -2.01
C ALA A 169 -8.18 -14.64 -1.93
N LEU A 170 -7.53 -14.15 -2.99
CA LEU A 170 -6.10 -13.82 -3.03
C LEU A 170 -5.70 -12.65 -2.11
N ALA A 171 -6.66 -12.03 -1.40
CA ALA A 171 -6.38 -10.95 -0.45
C ALA A 171 -5.57 -11.37 0.79
N ASP A 172 -5.41 -12.67 1.06
CA ASP A 172 -4.82 -13.17 2.30
C ASP A 172 -3.54 -14.01 2.11
N VAL A 173 -2.84 -13.83 0.99
CA VAL A 173 -1.55 -14.48 0.74
C VAL A 173 -0.40 -13.61 1.22
N VAL A 174 0.49 -14.17 2.02
CA VAL A 174 1.69 -13.49 2.53
C VAL A 174 2.91 -13.97 1.77
N ILE A 175 3.64 -13.04 1.19
CA ILE A 175 4.92 -13.31 0.53
C ILE A 175 6.03 -13.06 1.54
N THR A 176 6.70 -14.12 1.99
CA THR A 176 7.82 -14.02 2.93
C THR A 176 9.18 -13.83 2.25
N GLY A 177 9.17 -13.60 0.94
CA GLY A 177 10.34 -13.38 0.09
C GLY A 177 10.58 -14.50 -0.91
N TYR A 178 10.73 -15.75 -0.48
CA TYR A 178 10.90 -16.93 -1.35
C TYR A 178 9.65 -17.81 -1.42
N GLN A 179 8.76 -17.70 -0.44
CA GLN A 179 7.58 -18.54 -0.35
C GLN A 179 6.32 -17.68 -0.25
N THR A 180 5.30 -18.18 -0.91
CA THR A 180 3.95 -17.63 -0.83
C THR A 180 3.18 -18.52 0.15
N LEU A 181 2.84 -17.97 1.32
CA LEU A 181 2.11 -18.70 2.36
C LEU A 181 0.71 -18.10 2.51
N SER A 182 -0.30 -18.94 2.75
CA SER A 182 -1.59 -18.42 3.19
C SER A 182 -1.45 -17.81 4.58
N LYS A 183 -2.20 -16.76 4.88
CA LYS A 183 -2.17 -16.06 6.17
C LYS A 183 -2.38 -17.00 7.36
N GLU A 184 -3.14 -18.06 7.16
CA GLU A 184 -3.41 -19.08 8.18
C GLU A 184 -2.20 -19.98 8.47
N ARG A 185 -1.28 -20.14 7.51
CA ARG A 185 -0.04 -20.92 7.67
C ARG A 185 1.14 -20.06 8.12
N ALA A 186 1.02 -18.74 8.00
CA ALA A 186 2.04 -17.82 8.47
C ALA A 186 1.92 -17.65 9.97
N THR A 187 2.75 -18.33 10.75
CA THR A 187 2.74 -18.31 12.22
C THR A 187 3.36 -17.06 12.83
N GLY A 188 3.91 -16.17 12.01
CA GLY A 188 4.59 -14.94 12.45
C GLY A 188 3.70 -13.71 12.48
N SER A 189 4.17 -12.65 13.15
CA SER A 189 3.53 -11.33 13.12
C SER A 189 3.99 -10.56 11.89
N PHE A 190 3.08 -10.31 10.95
CA PHE A 190 3.33 -9.56 9.74
C PHE A 190 2.15 -8.66 9.40
N ASP A 191 2.40 -7.59 8.65
CA ASP A 191 1.38 -6.77 8.01
C ASP A 191 1.65 -6.71 6.51
N LYS A 192 0.58 -6.69 5.72
CA LYS A 192 0.63 -6.53 4.27
C LYS A 192 -0.09 -5.25 3.87
N VAL A 193 0.56 -4.48 3.01
CA VAL A 193 0.01 -3.28 2.38
C VAL A 193 -0.06 -3.52 0.88
N ASP A 194 -1.26 -3.54 0.34
CA ASP A 194 -1.49 -3.77 -1.09
C ASP A 194 -1.36 -2.50 -1.93
N SER A 195 -1.15 -2.66 -3.24
CA SER A 195 -0.99 -1.54 -4.20
C SER A 195 -2.18 -0.57 -4.19
N SER A 196 -3.39 -1.04 -3.91
CA SER A 196 -4.58 -0.19 -3.82
C SER A 196 -4.48 0.84 -2.69
N VAL A 197 -3.86 0.47 -1.56
CA VAL A 197 -3.63 1.37 -0.42
C VAL A 197 -2.49 2.34 -0.74
N LEU A 198 -1.40 1.85 -1.36
CA LEU A 198 -0.27 2.68 -1.78
C LEU A 198 -0.67 3.72 -2.83
N SER A 199 -1.46 3.32 -3.82
CA SER A 199 -1.93 4.20 -4.90
C SER A 199 -2.93 5.27 -4.44
N SER A 200 -3.61 5.06 -3.29
CA SER A 200 -4.51 6.05 -2.71
C SER A 200 -3.77 7.29 -2.15
N ARG A 201 -2.45 7.18 -1.97
CA ARG A 201 -1.57 8.25 -1.49
C ARG A 201 -0.42 8.46 -2.47
N PRO A 202 -0.60 9.23 -3.55
CA PRO A 202 0.50 9.51 -4.49
C PRO A 202 1.66 10.19 -3.77
N THR A 203 2.81 9.54 -3.74
CA THR A 203 4.03 10.01 -3.08
C THR A 203 5.25 9.81 -3.97
N ALA A 204 6.29 10.60 -3.73
CA ALA A 204 7.54 10.53 -4.48
C ALA A 204 8.31 9.23 -4.22
N ASP A 205 8.21 8.70 -3.01
CA ASP A 205 8.94 7.52 -2.60
C ASP A 205 8.10 6.56 -1.75
N LEU A 206 8.52 5.30 -1.73
CA LEU A 206 7.85 4.22 -1.03
C LEU A 206 7.86 4.40 0.50
N SER A 207 8.89 5.06 1.05
CA SER A 207 8.97 5.26 2.50
C SER A 207 7.87 6.21 2.99
N THR A 208 7.64 7.30 2.27
CA THR A 208 6.54 8.22 2.55
C THR A 208 5.17 7.53 2.40
N ALA A 209 5.02 6.67 1.39
CA ALA A 209 3.78 5.90 1.18
C ALA A 209 3.47 4.97 2.34
N LEU A 210 4.49 4.35 2.94
CA LEU A 210 4.34 3.38 4.03
C LEU A 210 4.15 4.01 5.41
N GLN A 211 4.42 5.30 5.55
CA GLN A 211 4.33 6.00 6.82
C GLN A 211 2.90 5.92 7.42
N GLY A 212 2.81 5.39 8.64
CA GLY A 212 1.55 5.25 9.37
C GLY A 212 0.62 4.13 8.88
N LEU A 213 1.02 3.30 7.89
CA LEU A 213 0.19 2.20 7.39
C LEU A 213 0.40 0.88 8.13
N VAL A 214 1.54 0.71 8.79
CA VAL A 214 1.93 -0.57 9.41
C VAL A 214 1.98 -0.40 10.93
N ALA A 215 1.20 -1.19 11.65
CA ALA A 215 1.18 -1.17 13.11
C ALA A 215 2.53 -1.63 13.68
N GLY A 216 3.08 -0.90 14.66
CA GLY A 216 4.37 -1.20 15.28
C GLY A 216 5.61 -0.87 14.44
N MET A 217 5.44 -0.16 13.33
CA MET A 217 6.52 0.44 12.55
C MET A 217 6.53 1.95 12.79
N GLN A 218 7.63 2.44 13.34
CA GLN A 218 7.87 3.87 13.54
C GLN A 218 8.64 4.43 12.35
N ALA A 219 8.17 5.54 11.80
CA ALA A 219 8.84 6.30 10.75
C ALA A 219 9.40 7.59 11.34
N THR A 220 10.67 7.86 11.12
CA THR A 220 11.34 9.08 11.56
C THR A 220 11.94 9.78 10.34
N GLU A 221 11.48 10.98 10.07
CA GLU A 221 12.00 11.82 8.99
C GLU A 221 13.30 12.49 9.45
N LYS A 222 14.32 12.45 8.60
CA LYS A 222 15.61 13.11 8.81
C LYS A 222 15.61 14.51 8.19
N GLU A 223 16.65 15.27 8.50
CA GLU A 223 16.86 16.62 7.96
C GLU A 223 17.00 16.65 6.42
N ASP A 224 17.45 15.54 5.82
CA ASP A 224 17.56 15.37 4.37
C ASP A 224 16.25 14.93 3.69
N GLY A 225 15.15 14.82 4.46
CA GLY A 225 13.84 14.35 4.01
C GLY A 225 13.73 12.83 3.83
N SER A 226 14.80 12.07 4.09
CA SER A 226 14.73 10.61 4.09
C SER A 226 14.02 10.07 5.33
N ILE A 227 13.33 8.95 5.18
CA ILE A 227 12.59 8.32 6.27
C ILE A 227 13.31 7.04 6.70
N ASP A 228 13.69 6.99 7.98
CA ASP A 228 14.16 5.76 8.63
C ASP A 228 13.00 5.04 9.29
N PHE A 229 12.97 3.72 9.13
CA PHE A 229 11.98 2.86 9.78
C PHE A 229 12.60 2.10 10.95
N LEU A 230 11.82 2.00 12.02
CA LEU A 230 12.09 1.13 13.17
C LEU A 230 10.90 0.19 13.37
N ILE A 231 11.16 -1.10 13.46
CA ILE A 231 10.13 -2.11 13.72
C ILE A 231 10.26 -2.55 15.19
N ARG A 232 9.16 -2.41 15.94
CA ARG A 232 9.09 -2.74 17.37
C ARG A 232 10.08 -1.97 18.27
N GLY A 233 10.55 -0.81 17.83
CA GLY A 233 11.44 0.05 18.59
C GLY A 233 12.93 -0.25 18.42
N SER A 234 13.78 0.44 19.21
CA SER A 234 15.23 0.32 19.11
C SER A 234 15.74 -0.88 19.90
N SER A 235 16.35 -1.84 19.22
CA SER A 235 16.95 -3.05 19.83
C SER A 235 18.37 -2.84 20.33
N SER A 236 19.07 -1.77 19.90
CA SER A 236 20.45 -1.48 20.27
C SER A 236 20.72 0.02 20.30
N LEU A 237 21.70 0.45 21.10
CA LEU A 237 22.16 1.84 21.14
C LEU A 237 23.17 2.14 20.03
N TYR A 238 23.99 1.19 19.63
CA TYR A 238 25.15 1.40 18.73
C TYR A 238 25.09 0.64 17.41
N ALA A 239 24.28 -0.42 17.31
CA ALA A 239 24.14 -1.19 16.05
C ALA A 239 23.18 -0.51 15.06
N ASP A 240 23.31 -0.89 13.80
CA ASP A 240 22.35 -0.49 12.76
C ASP A 240 20.94 -0.98 13.15
N LYS A 241 19.97 -0.08 13.07
CA LYS A 241 18.58 -0.29 13.50
C LYS A 241 17.64 -0.45 12.32
N LYS A 242 18.15 -0.29 11.10
CA LYS A 242 17.32 -0.35 9.90
C LYS A 242 16.81 -1.76 9.64
N PRO A 243 15.54 -1.92 9.27
CA PRO A 243 15.03 -3.20 8.80
C PRO A 243 15.69 -3.61 7.49
N LEU A 244 15.80 -4.91 7.24
CA LEU A 244 16.31 -5.43 5.99
C LEU A 244 15.27 -5.16 4.88
N LEU A 245 15.70 -4.54 3.79
CA LEU A 245 14.87 -4.33 2.60
C LEU A 245 15.10 -5.46 1.59
N VAL A 246 14.02 -6.11 1.20
CA VAL A 246 14.02 -7.21 0.24
C VAL A 246 13.09 -6.86 -0.91
N VAL A 247 13.55 -6.96 -2.15
CA VAL A 247 12.76 -6.72 -3.35
C VAL A 247 12.72 -8.00 -4.19
N ASP A 248 11.53 -8.51 -4.46
CA ASP A 248 11.29 -9.75 -5.23
C ASP A 248 12.18 -10.93 -4.80
N GLY A 249 12.38 -11.07 -3.48
CA GLY A 249 13.19 -12.14 -2.90
C GLY A 249 14.69 -11.84 -2.77
N PHE A 250 15.18 -10.70 -3.22
CA PHE A 250 16.59 -10.33 -3.13
C PHE A 250 16.82 -9.22 -2.09
N PRO A 251 17.71 -9.42 -1.11
CA PRO A 251 18.06 -8.37 -0.17
C PRO A 251 18.87 -7.29 -0.89
N ILE A 252 18.41 -6.05 -0.82
CA ILE A 252 19.09 -4.92 -1.42
C ILE A 252 19.80 -4.07 -0.35
N GLN A 253 20.99 -3.54 -0.70
CA GLN A 253 21.72 -2.55 0.09
C GLN A 253 21.40 -1.14 -0.42
N GLY A 254 20.11 -0.82 -0.50
CA GLY A 254 19.62 0.44 -1.02
C GLY A 254 18.64 1.09 -0.07
N ASP A 255 18.29 2.31 -0.40
CA ASP A 255 17.24 3.05 0.27
C ASP A 255 15.91 2.84 -0.47
N PHE A 256 14.79 3.10 0.20
CA PHE A 256 13.44 3.08 -0.38
C PHE A 256 13.30 4.01 -1.58
N SER A 257 14.14 5.07 -1.67
CA SER A 257 14.17 5.99 -2.81
C SER A 257 14.58 5.33 -4.14
N SER A 258 15.19 4.14 -4.09
CA SER A 258 15.54 3.34 -5.28
C SER A 258 14.38 2.52 -5.84
N ILE A 259 13.21 2.54 -5.17
CA ILE A 259 12.04 1.78 -5.56
C ILE A 259 10.97 2.75 -6.06
N ASN A 260 10.48 2.52 -7.27
CA ASN A 260 9.35 3.26 -7.81
C ASN A 260 8.04 2.77 -7.13
N PRO A 261 7.33 3.62 -6.36
CA PRO A 261 6.09 3.21 -5.69
C PRO A 261 5.02 2.66 -6.64
N ASN A 262 5.02 3.15 -7.89
CA ASN A 262 4.04 2.76 -8.90
C ASN A 262 4.24 1.32 -9.40
N ASP A 263 5.44 0.76 -9.23
CA ASP A 263 5.78 -0.61 -9.63
C ASP A 263 5.50 -1.64 -8.52
N VAL A 264 5.12 -1.18 -7.33
CA VAL A 264 4.88 -2.06 -6.19
C VAL A 264 3.49 -2.69 -6.27
N GLU A 265 3.43 -4.01 -6.14
CA GLU A 265 2.19 -4.78 -6.01
C GLU A 265 1.76 -4.89 -4.55
N SER A 266 2.72 -5.20 -3.67
CA SER A 266 2.48 -5.23 -2.23
C SER A 266 3.76 -5.06 -1.44
N VAL A 267 3.61 -4.60 -0.19
CA VAL A 267 4.69 -4.56 0.80
C VAL A 267 4.28 -5.41 2.00
N THR A 268 5.11 -6.37 2.36
CA THR A 268 4.92 -7.20 3.55
C THR A 268 5.98 -6.87 4.58
N VAL A 269 5.58 -6.50 5.79
CA VAL A 269 6.48 -6.20 6.89
C VAL A 269 6.50 -7.36 7.87
N LEU A 270 7.64 -8.06 7.95
CA LEU A 270 7.88 -9.17 8.85
C LEU A 270 8.45 -8.62 10.15
N LYS A 271 7.68 -8.70 11.24
CA LYS A 271 8.00 -8.01 12.49
C LYS A 271 8.68 -8.88 13.53
N ASP A 272 8.66 -10.20 13.38
CA ASP A 272 9.25 -11.11 14.34
C ASP A 272 10.30 -12.04 13.74
N ALA A 273 11.09 -12.65 14.62
CA ALA A 273 12.18 -13.54 14.24
C ALA A 273 11.69 -14.80 13.52
N ALA A 274 10.48 -15.29 13.82
CA ALA A 274 9.94 -16.48 13.16
C ALA A 274 9.62 -16.22 11.70
N ALA A 275 8.96 -15.10 11.41
CA ALA A 275 8.65 -14.67 10.05
C ALA A 275 9.90 -14.26 9.26
N ALA A 276 10.91 -13.72 9.96
CA ALA A 276 12.12 -13.20 9.36
C ALA A 276 13.29 -14.21 9.30
N SER A 277 13.11 -15.41 9.87
CA SER A 277 14.20 -16.40 10.08
C SER A 277 14.94 -16.83 8.81
N ILE A 278 14.25 -16.84 7.65
CA ILE A 278 14.86 -17.18 6.36
C ILE A 278 15.95 -16.17 5.93
N TRP A 279 15.96 -14.97 6.48
CA TRP A 279 16.92 -13.90 6.17
C TRP A 279 18.14 -13.87 7.10
N GLY A 280 18.21 -14.80 8.07
CA GLY A 280 19.31 -14.96 9.01
C GLY A 280 19.51 -13.72 9.90
N ALA A 281 20.77 -13.49 10.33
CA ALA A 281 21.11 -12.43 11.27
C ALA A 281 20.76 -11.00 10.79
N ARG A 282 20.66 -10.77 9.49
CA ARG A 282 20.28 -9.47 8.92
C ARG A 282 18.85 -9.05 9.24
N SER A 283 17.99 -9.99 9.59
CA SER A 283 16.59 -9.78 9.90
C SER A 283 16.30 -9.42 11.37
N ALA A 284 17.32 -9.23 12.19
CA ALA A 284 17.17 -8.94 13.62
C ALA A 284 16.30 -7.71 13.90
N ASN A 285 16.31 -6.72 13.02
CA ASN A 285 15.51 -5.49 13.10
C ASN A 285 14.19 -5.57 12.31
N GLY A 286 13.78 -6.78 11.87
CA GLY A 286 12.65 -7.01 11.00
C GLY A 286 13.02 -6.92 9.51
N VAL A 287 12.07 -7.32 8.65
CA VAL A 287 12.25 -7.34 7.19
C VAL A 287 11.08 -6.66 6.51
N ILE A 288 11.36 -5.81 5.54
CA ILE A 288 10.37 -5.21 4.67
C ILE A 288 10.52 -5.85 3.28
N VAL A 289 9.55 -6.67 2.91
CA VAL A 289 9.52 -7.39 1.63
C VAL A 289 8.65 -6.60 0.66
N VAL A 290 9.23 -6.14 -0.40
CA VAL A 290 8.55 -5.45 -1.51
C VAL A 290 8.39 -6.44 -2.65
N THR A 291 7.15 -6.62 -3.10
CA THR A 291 6.83 -7.40 -4.30
C THR A 291 6.46 -6.46 -5.42
N THR A 292 7.12 -6.60 -6.56
CA THR A 292 6.85 -5.75 -7.72
C THR A 292 5.77 -6.36 -8.62
N LYS A 293 5.12 -5.49 -9.40
CA LYS A 293 4.12 -5.88 -10.39
C LYS A 293 4.72 -6.77 -11.48
N LYS A 294 3.93 -7.74 -11.92
CA LYS A 294 4.27 -8.68 -13.00
C LYS A 294 3.24 -8.60 -14.13
N GLY A 295 3.65 -8.99 -15.31
CA GLY A 295 2.72 -9.09 -16.45
C GLY A 295 1.68 -10.19 -16.23
N LYS A 296 0.42 -9.89 -16.51
CA LYS A 296 -0.67 -10.87 -16.45
C LYS A 296 -0.75 -11.64 -17.75
N LYS A 297 -1.12 -12.93 -17.64
CA LYS A 297 -1.29 -13.83 -18.78
C LYS A 297 -2.38 -13.33 -19.71
N ASP A 298 -2.13 -13.45 -21.02
CA ASP A 298 -3.06 -13.16 -22.12
C ASP A 298 -3.68 -11.75 -22.13
N LYS A 299 -3.04 -10.79 -21.43
CA LYS A 299 -3.44 -9.39 -21.39
C LYS A 299 -2.24 -8.48 -21.55
N VAL A 300 -2.31 -7.58 -22.51
CA VAL A 300 -1.41 -6.43 -22.56
C VAL A 300 -2.13 -5.27 -21.87
N GLN A 301 -1.49 -4.69 -20.87
CA GLN A 301 -2.02 -3.57 -20.13
C GLN A 301 -1.00 -2.44 -20.16
N VAL A 302 -1.47 -1.24 -20.44
CA VAL A 302 -0.70 0.00 -20.36
C VAL A 302 -1.32 0.86 -19.28
N ASP A 303 -0.52 1.23 -18.27
CA ASP A 303 -0.94 2.12 -17.21
C ASP A 303 -0.13 3.41 -17.30
N VAL A 304 -0.83 4.53 -17.23
CA VAL A 304 -0.23 5.87 -17.22
C VAL A 304 -0.69 6.57 -15.96
N GLN A 305 0.27 7.06 -15.18
CA GLN A 305 0.02 7.81 -13.96
C GLN A 305 0.79 9.11 -14.00
N ALA A 306 0.13 10.19 -13.65
CA ALA A 306 0.74 11.49 -13.50
C ALA A 306 0.13 12.18 -12.28
N PHE A 307 0.98 12.80 -11.48
CA PHE A 307 0.50 13.69 -10.42
C PHE A 307 1.41 14.89 -10.26
N VAL A 308 0.81 15.96 -9.76
CA VAL A 308 1.49 17.20 -9.41
C VAL A 308 1.09 17.55 -8.00
N ARG A 309 2.08 17.83 -7.15
CA ARG A 309 1.88 18.34 -5.79
C ARG A 309 2.46 19.74 -5.70
N ILE A 310 1.62 20.67 -5.31
CA ILE A 310 2.03 22.07 -5.06
C ILE A 310 2.04 22.24 -3.55
N GLY A 311 3.21 22.57 -2.99
CA GLY A 311 3.39 22.83 -1.57
C GLY A 311 3.29 24.34 -1.30
N THR A 312 2.77 24.69 -0.14
CA THR A 312 2.84 26.07 0.36
C THR A 312 4.23 26.34 0.93
N ASN A 313 4.67 27.58 0.85
CA ASN A 313 5.90 27.98 1.52
C ASN A 313 5.77 27.75 3.03
N PRO A 314 6.82 27.24 3.67
CA PRO A 314 6.80 27.05 5.11
C PRO A 314 6.59 28.37 5.85
N ASP A 315 5.92 28.30 7.00
CA ASP A 315 5.73 29.46 7.87
C ASP A 315 7.05 29.80 8.58
N LEU A 316 7.67 30.89 8.12
CA LEU A 316 8.95 31.34 8.69
C LEU A 316 8.83 31.79 10.15
N GLU A 317 7.66 32.23 10.60
CA GLU A 317 7.46 32.59 12.00
C GLU A 317 7.57 31.37 12.91
N TYR A 318 6.95 30.28 12.49
CA TYR A 318 7.00 29.01 13.22
C TYR A 318 8.39 28.36 13.17
N ILE A 319 9.00 28.30 11.96
CA ILE A 319 10.28 27.58 11.79
C ILE A 319 11.44 28.31 12.47
N MET A 320 11.52 29.63 12.30
CA MET A 320 12.62 30.41 12.86
C MET A 320 12.49 30.55 14.39
N ASN A 321 11.29 30.48 14.92
CA ASN A 321 11.00 30.64 16.36
C ASN A 321 11.77 31.80 16.99
N GLN A 322 11.91 32.89 16.25
CA GLN A 322 12.63 34.09 16.65
C GLN A 322 11.67 35.23 16.92
N ALA A 323 12.00 36.07 17.84
CA ALA A 323 11.28 37.32 18.11
C ALA A 323 11.23 38.22 16.85
N ASP A 324 10.22 39.08 16.78
CA ASP A 324 10.14 40.08 15.72
C ASP A 324 11.29 41.09 15.77
N SER A 325 11.51 41.81 14.69
CA SER A 325 12.62 42.76 14.58
C SER A 325 12.59 43.84 15.64
N ARG A 326 11.42 44.30 16.03
CA ARG A 326 11.25 45.30 17.09
C ARG A 326 11.74 44.79 18.44
N THR A 327 11.27 43.61 18.83
CA THR A 327 11.67 42.95 20.07
C THR A 327 13.17 42.66 20.09
N MET A 328 13.73 42.20 18.94
CA MET A 328 15.18 41.92 18.86
C MET A 328 16.03 43.16 18.98
N VAL A 329 15.68 44.28 18.29
CA VAL A 329 16.37 45.56 18.39
C VAL A 329 16.31 46.09 19.83
N ASP A 330 15.13 46.08 20.44
CA ASP A 330 14.97 46.56 21.83
C ASP A 330 15.74 45.69 22.85
N TYR A 331 15.79 44.35 22.62
CA TYR A 331 16.61 43.44 23.44
C TYR A 331 18.11 43.75 23.28
N GLU A 332 18.59 43.93 22.06
CA GLU A 332 19.99 44.23 21.78
C GLU A 332 20.39 45.58 22.38
N MET A 333 19.54 46.59 22.27
CA MET A 333 19.78 47.92 22.89
C MET A 333 19.92 47.82 24.40
N ARG A 334 18.99 47.11 25.08
CA ARG A 334 19.09 46.89 26.53
C ARG A 334 20.35 46.12 26.93
N ALA A 335 20.73 45.08 26.12
CA ALA A 335 21.96 44.33 26.37
C ALA A 335 23.22 45.21 26.25
N PHE A 336 23.22 46.14 25.31
CA PHE A 336 24.29 47.13 25.13
C PHE A 336 24.34 48.18 26.24
N GLU A 337 23.21 48.75 26.63
CA GLU A 337 23.09 49.68 27.75
C GLU A 337 23.65 49.06 29.06
N ASN A 338 23.46 47.74 29.26
CA ASN A 338 23.97 47.00 30.40
C ASN A 338 25.38 46.45 30.19
N ASN A 339 26.11 46.86 29.15
CA ASN A 339 27.49 46.48 28.82
C ASN A 339 27.74 44.94 28.60
N TRP A 340 26.71 44.17 28.40
CA TRP A 340 26.85 42.71 28.33
C TRP A 340 27.67 42.19 27.13
N LYS A 341 27.52 42.85 25.97
CA LYS A 341 28.25 42.42 24.75
C LYS A 341 29.41 43.34 24.39
N MET A 342 29.31 44.62 24.72
CA MET A 342 30.29 45.62 24.35
C MET A 342 31.65 45.36 25.06
N ALA A 343 31.63 45.11 26.34
CA ALA A 343 32.83 44.80 27.07
C ALA A 343 33.54 43.53 26.56
N ALA A 344 32.74 42.51 26.23
CA ALA A 344 33.28 41.26 25.65
C ALA A 344 33.86 41.50 24.24
N TRP A 345 33.26 42.37 23.43
CA TRP A 345 33.76 42.68 22.10
C TRP A 345 34.97 43.60 22.10
N GLU A 346 35.00 44.62 22.94
CA GLU A 346 36.15 45.55 23.07
C GLU A 346 37.45 44.80 23.49
N TYR A 347 37.32 43.86 24.41
CA TYR A 347 38.46 43.09 24.91
C TYR A 347 38.71 41.78 24.17
N ALA A 348 37.91 41.45 23.19
CA ALA A 348 38.08 40.23 22.40
C ALA A 348 39.32 40.31 21.49
N PRO A 349 40.07 39.21 21.34
CA PRO A 349 41.12 39.12 20.34
C PRO A 349 40.63 39.45 18.94
N ILE A 350 41.50 40.01 18.08
CA ILE A 350 41.12 40.44 16.68
C ILE A 350 40.41 39.30 15.92
N PHE A 351 40.82 38.06 16.13
CA PHE A 351 40.20 36.90 15.50
C PHE A 351 38.73 36.70 15.91
N SER A 352 38.41 36.90 17.18
CA SER A 352 37.04 36.81 17.65
C SER A 352 36.19 38.05 17.32
N LYS A 353 36.81 39.21 17.04
CA LYS A 353 36.11 40.38 16.50
C LYS A 353 35.66 40.15 15.04
N ILE A 354 36.41 39.38 14.24
CA ILE A 354 36.01 39.03 12.87
C ILE A 354 34.87 37.98 12.89
N GLN A 355 34.91 37.03 13.83
CA GLN A 355 33.85 36.03 13.97
C GLN A 355 32.56 36.55 14.63
N ASN A 356 32.69 37.55 15.53
CA ASN A 356 31.58 38.14 16.27
C ASN A 356 31.39 39.60 15.86
N SER A 357 31.03 39.82 14.58
CA SER A 357 30.65 41.13 14.10
C SER A 357 29.47 41.70 14.91
N LEU A 358 29.50 43.02 15.12
CA LEU A 358 28.35 43.72 15.70
C LEU A 358 27.16 43.58 14.77
N THR A 359 25.96 43.52 15.34
CA THR A 359 24.71 43.63 14.56
C THR A 359 24.53 45.09 14.11
N LEU A 360 23.67 45.35 13.12
CA LEU A 360 23.40 46.70 12.65
C LEU A 360 22.90 47.61 13.79
N ALA A 361 22.08 47.12 14.68
CA ALA A 361 21.60 47.87 15.83
C ALA A 361 22.74 48.19 16.80
N GLN A 362 23.63 47.23 17.03
CA GLN A 362 24.81 47.42 17.87
C GLN A 362 25.82 48.38 17.26
N GLU A 363 25.98 48.37 15.92
CA GLU A 363 26.84 49.33 15.21
C GLU A 363 26.33 50.77 15.33
N LEU A 364 25.02 50.96 15.17
CA LEU A 364 24.41 52.29 15.34
C LEU A 364 24.63 52.83 16.75
N TYR A 365 24.49 51.99 17.76
CA TYR A 365 24.73 52.37 19.12
C TYR A 365 26.22 52.68 19.38
N TYR A 366 27.12 51.85 18.83
CA TYR A 366 28.56 52.07 18.92
C TYR A 366 28.98 53.37 18.25
N ALA A 367 28.45 53.63 17.06
CA ALA A 367 28.71 54.86 16.32
C ALA A 367 28.21 56.11 17.08
N ASN A 368 27.05 56.03 17.72
CA ASN A 368 26.58 57.11 18.59
C ASN A 368 27.50 57.31 19.80
N LYS A 369 27.89 56.24 20.44
CA LYS A 369 28.69 56.33 21.68
C LYS A 369 30.14 56.72 21.45
N TYR A 370 30.77 56.34 20.34
CA TYR A 370 32.20 56.46 20.12
C TYR A 370 32.62 57.13 18.83
N GLN A 371 31.74 57.27 17.85
CA GLN A 371 32.09 57.79 16.50
C GLN A 371 31.38 59.07 16.11
N GLY A 372 30.64 59.69 17.06
CA GLY A 372 30.02 61.00 16.85
C GLY A 372 28.69 60.98 16.06
N LEU A 373 28.07 59.84 15.87
CA LEU A 373 26.72 59.77 15.30
C LEU A 373 25.75 60.48 16.27
N SER A 374 24.85 61.31 15.75
CA SER A 374 23.86 61.97 16.61
C SER A 374 22.84 60.98 17.18
N LYS A 375 22.24 61.34 18.31
CA LYS A 375 21.20 60.49 18.90
C LYS A 375 19.96 60.35 18.01
N GLU A 376 19.62 61.43 17.31
CA GLU A 376 18.51 61.46 16.34
C GLU A 376 18.77 60.53 15.17
N GLU A 377 19.94 60.52 14.59
CA GLU A 377 20.34 59.63 13.49
C GLU A 377 20.37 58.15 13.93
N MET A 378 20.89 57.89 15.14
CA MET A 378 20.86 56.55 15.72
C MET A 378 19.42 56.05 15.86
N GLU A 379 18.52 56.85 16.46
CA GLU A 379 17.13 56.46 16.68
C GLU A 379 16.36 56.26 15.37
N GLN A 380 16.61 57.10 14.36
CA GLN A 380 16.06 56.90 13.03
C GLN A 380 16.54 55.58 12.40
N GLY A 381 17.82 55.29 12.57
CA GLY A 381 18.39 53.98 12.14
C GLY A 381 17.74 52.80 12.85
N LEU A 382 17.62 52.88 14.17
CA LEU A 382 16.98 51.82 14.97
C LEU A 382 15.49 51.67 14.61
N GLU A 383 14.75 52.74 14.36
CA GLU A 383 13.34 52.66 13.97
C GLU A 383 13.16 52.04 12.58
N ARG A 384 14.08 52.27 11.64
CA ARG A 384 14.12 51.55 10.37
C ARG A 384 14.30 50.05 10.60
N LEU A 385 15.24 49.65 11.45
CA LEU A 385 15.48 48.23 11.77
C LEU A 385 14.28 47.57 12.46
N ARG A 386 13.61 48.30 13.39
CA ARG A 386 12.37 47.81 14.05
C ARG A 386 11.24 47.52 13.07
N ASN A 387 11.16 48.30 12.00
CA ASN A 387 10.11 48.19 10.99
C ASN A 387 10.52 47.31 9.77
N THR A 388 11.77 46.84 9.70
CA THR A 388 12.25 45.98 8.65
C THR A 388 12.10 44.52 9.06
N SER A 389 11.41 43.73 8.24
CA SER A 389 11.31 42.30 8.44
C SER A 389 12.17 41.58 7.38
N ASN A 390 13.19 40.87 7.82
CA ASN A 390 13.97 40.00 6.93
C ASN A 390 13.19 38.78 6.43
N ARG A 391 12.08 38.44 7.08
CA ARG A 391 11.22 37.29 6.70
C ARG A 391 10.64 37.48 5.31
N GLN A 392 10.22 38.70 4.94
CA GLN A 392 9.74 38.95 3.59
C GLN A 392 10.87 38.84 2.56
N GLN A 393 12.04 39.34 2.87
CA GLN A 393 13.22 39.18 2.02
C GLN A 393 13.64 37.73 1.85
N LEU A 394 13.60 36.93 2.93
CA LEU A 394 13.83 35.50 2.87
C LEU A 394 12.83 34.80 1.94
N LYS A 395 11.55 35.19 2.02
CA LYS A 395 10.52 34.66 1.10
C LYS A 395 10.81 35.04 -0.35
N ASP A 396 11.14 36.30 -0.60
CA ASP A 396 11.30 36.83 -1.96
C ASP A 396 12.58 36.35 -2.66
N TYR A 397 13.68 36.18 -1.91
CA TYR A 397 15.00 35.88 -2.48
C TYR A 397 15.44 34.43 -2.29
N LEU A 398 14.95 33.72 -1.30
CA LEU A 398 15.41 32.36 -0.97
C LEU A 398 14.34 31.29 -1.08
N MET A 399 13.08 31.68 -1.20
CA MET A 399 11.99 30.71 -1.25
C MET A 399 11.28 30.71 -2.59
N GLN A 400 10.83 29.56 -2.96
CA GLN A 400 9.98 29.31 -4.12
C GLN A 400 8.83 28.38 -3.76
N THR A 401 7.78 28.35 -4.56
CA THR A 401 6.71 27.39 -4.41
C THR A 401 7.24 25.99 -4.64
N GLN A 402 7.06 25.12 -3.67
CA GLN A 402 7.42 23.72 -3.82
C GLN A 402 6.56 23.06 -4.89
N LEU A 403 7.20 22.38 -5.85
CA LEU A 403 6.53 21.72 -6.95
C LEU A 403 7.13 20.33 -7.15
N LEU A 404 6.33 19.30 -6.89
CA LEU A 404 6.68 17.92 -7.19
C LEU A 404 5.82 17.43 -8.35
N GLN A 405 6.47 16.95 -9.40
CA GLN A 405 5.83 16.39 -10.59
C GLN A 405 6.36 14.97 -10.80
N GLN A 406 5.47 14.03 -11.02
CA GLN A 406 5.84 12.65 -11.34
C GLN A 406 4.99 12.14 -12.51
N TYR A 407 5.66 11.51 -13.46
CA TYR A 407 5.06 10.87 -14.62
C TYR A 407 5.56 9.44 -14.68
N ASN A 408 4.65 8.49 -14.73
CA ASN A 408 4.97 7.07 -14.81
C ASN A 408 4.16 6.40 -15.91
N VAL A 409 4.83 5.64 -16.75
CA VAL A 409 4.20 4.81 -17.79
C VAL A 409 4.68 3.39 -17.60
N SER A 410 3.76 2.46 -17.49
CA SER A 410 4.11 1.04 -17.42
C SER A 410 3.36 0.22 -18.46
N ILE A 411 4.04 -0.79 -18.97
CA ILE A 411 3.52 -1.78 -19.90
C ILE A 411 3.72 -3.15 -19.31
N SER A 412 2.66 -3.92 -19.22
CA SER A 412 2.70 -5.28 -18.74
C SER A 412 1.99 -6.23 -19.70
N GLY A 413 2.47 -7.46 -19.77
CA GLY A 413 1.87 -8.49 -20.61
C GLY A 413 2.57 -9.83 -20.44
N GLY A 414 1.92 -10.89 -20.88
CA GLY A 414 2.48 -12.21 -20.76
C GLY A 414 1.75 -13.28 -21.53
N THR A 415 2.38 -14.44 -21.60
CA THR A 415 1.86 -15.68 -22.12
C THR A 415 1.92 -16.74 -21.01
N GLU A 416 1.55 -17.99 -21.29
CA GLU A 416 1.72 -19.09 -20.31
C GLU A 416 3.15 -19.30 -19.86
N ARG A 417 4.12 -18.93 -20.71
CA ARG A 417 5.56 -19.16 -20.45
C ARG A 417 6.33 -17.90 -20.09
N MET A 418 5.80 -16.72 -20.40
CA MET A 418 6.53 -15.48 -20.24
C MET A 418 5.65 -14.39 -19.62
N SER A 419 6.18 -13.69 -18.64
CA SER A 419 5.57 -12.51 -18.04
C SER A 419 6.54 -11.36 -18.14
N ASN A 420 6.10 -10.24 -18.68
CA ASN A 420 6.88 -9.01 -18.84
C ASN A 420 6.20 -7.85 -18.15
N TYR A 421 6.99 -7.07 -17.45
CA TYR A 421 6.60 -5.78 -16.91
C TYR A 421 7.73 -4.78 -17.17
N MET A 422 7.41 -3.61 -17.69
CA MET A 422 8.36 -2.52 -17.88
C MET A 422 7.71 -1.22 -17.44
N SER A 423 8.45 -0.39 -16.72
CA SER A 423 8.03 0.97 -16.36
C SER A 423 9.11 2.00 -16.65
N LEU A 424 8.64 3.20 -16.96
CA LEU A 424 9.44 4.41 -17.15
C LEU A 424 8.87 5.47 -16.22
N MET A 425 9.70 6.04 -15.34
CA MET A 425 9.31 7.10 -14.42
C MET A 425 10.22 8.30 -14.58
N TYR A 426 9.63 9.48 -14.68
CA TYR A 426 10.30 10.75 -14.53
C TYR A 426 9.70 11.50 -13.36
N GLU A 427 10.53 12.07 -12.51
CA GLU A 427 10.15 12.83 -11.34
C GLU A 427 11.01 14.07 -11.21
N LYS A 428 10.39 15.20 -11.00
CA LYS A 428 11.04 16.47 -10.70
C LYS A 428 10.48 17.04 -9.41
N ASN A 429 11.35 17.38 -8.48
CA ASN A 429 10.99 17.99 -7.21
C ASN A 429 11.77 19.30 -7.05
N ASP A 430 11.07 20.42 -7.14
CA ASP A 430 11.58 21.73 -6.75
C ASP A 430 11.17 21.96 -5.29
N GLU A 431 12.14 22.06 -4.39
CA GLU A 431 11.87 22.28 -2.96
C GLU A 431 11.52 23.75 -2.68
N SER A 432 11.10 24.04 -1.45
CA SER A 432 10.73 25.40 -1.03
C SER A 432 11.91 26.41 -1.02
N THR A 433 13.15 25.94 -1.06
CA THR A 433 14.34 26.79 -1.16
C THR A 433 14.82 26.83 -2.60
N ILE A 434 15.13 28.03 -3.12
CA ILE A 434 15.66 28.23 -4.48
C ILE A 434 16.94 27.41 -4.67
N LYS A 435 17.12 26.81 -5.86
CA LYS A 435 18.25 25.95 -6.22
C LYS A 435 18.40 24.73 -5.30
N ARG A 436 17.29 24.27 -4.76
CA ARG A 436 17.25 23.00 -4.04
C ARG A 436 16.15 22.14 -4.65
N GLY A 437 16.53 20.94 -5.05
CA GLY A 437 15.63 20.01 -5.70
C GLY A 437 16.37 18.86 -6.36
N TYR A 438 15.61 18.02 -7.06
CA TYR A 438 16.20 16.93 -7.84
C TYR A 438 15.34 16.57 -9.05
N GLU A 439 16.01 16.01 -10.05
CA GLU A 439 15.38 15.32 -11.17
C GLU A 439 15.78 13.84 -11.11
N LYS A 440 14.81 12.95 -11.23
CA LYS A 440 15.00 11.50 -11.15
C LYS A 440 14.35 10.82 -12.34
N PHE A 441 15.10 9.97 -13.00
CA PHE A 441 14.66 9.12 -14.08
C PHE A 441 14.89 7.65 -13.70
N MET A 442 13.88 6.80 -13.87
CA MET A 442 13.96 5.38 -13.57
C MET A 442 13.39 4.55 -14.71
N ILE A 443 14.06 3.44 -15.00
CA ILE A 443 13.59 2.36 -15.88
C ILE A 443 13.61 1.07 -15.07
N ASN A 444 12.47 0.41 -14.96
CA ASN A 444 12.37 -0.92 -14.36
C ASN A 444 11.91 -1.91 -15.42
N TYR A 445 12.55 -3.07 -15.47
CA TYR A 445 12.17 -4.17 -16.32
C TYR A 445 12.20 -5.47 -15.51
N ASN A 446 11.06 -6.15 -15.47
CA ASN A 446 10.89 -7.43 -14.80
C ASN A 446 10.36 -8.45 -15.82
N ASN A 447 11.16 -9.47 -16.09
CA ASN A 447 10.81 -10.57 -16.98
C ASN A 447 10.92 -11.89 -16.24
N SER A 448 9.91 -12.72 -16.37
CA SER A 448 9.89 -14.08 -15.85
C SER A 448 9.62 -15.04 -17.00
N TYR A 449 10.49 -16.01 -17.23
CA TYR A 449 10.38 -16.97 -18.31
C TYR A 449 10.44 -18.41 -17.77
N LYS A 450 9.37 -19.17 -17.98
CA LYS A 450 9.31 -20.62 -17.67
C LYS A 450 10.04 -21.41 -18.76
N VAL A 451 11.32 -21.70 -18.52
CA VAL A 451 12.18 -22.45 -19.47
C VAL A 451 11.68 -23.89 -19.61
N THR A 452 11.35 -24.52 -18.49
CA THR A 452 10.74 -25.85 -18.39
C THR A 452 9.67 -25.85 -17.31
N LYS A 453 8.98 -26.99 -17.09
CA LYS A 453 7.98 -27.10 -15.99
C LYS A 453 8.60 -26.93 -14.59
N TRP A 454 9.89 -27.19 -14.45
CA TRP A 454 10.60 -27.11 -13.16
C TRP A 454 11.62 -25.97 -13.09
N LEU A 455 11.85 -25.22 -14.18
CA LEU A 455 12.84 -24.14 -14.22
C LEU A 455 12.21 -22.85 -14.72
N THR A 456 12.25 -21.82 -13.88
CA THR A 456 11.86 -20.46 -14.22
C THR A 456 13.07 -19.54 -14.09
N ALA A 457 13.35 -18.76 -15.13
CA ALA A 457 14.38 -17.72 -15.14
C ALA A 457 13.72 -16.36 -14.92
N ASN A 458 14.22 -15.58 -13.96
CA ASN A 458 13.76 -14.23 -13.69
C ASN A 458 14.89 -13.24 -13.98
N LEU A 459 14.58 -12.19 -14.74
CA LEU A 459 15.48 -11.06 -15.00
C LEU A 459 14.81 -9.81 -14.45
N ILE A 460 15.46 -9.20 -13.46
CA ILE A 460 15.02 -7.93 -12.86
C ILE A 460 16.12 -6.92 -13.09
N THR A 461 15.80 -5.80 -13.74
CA THR A 461 16.75 -4.73 -14.04
C THR A 461 16.14 -3.41 -13.64
N THR A 462 16.88 -2.63 -12.85
CA THR A 462 16.53 -1.26 -12.48
C THR A 462 17.67 -0.35 -12.88
N LEU A 463 17.38 0.67 -13.70
CA LEU A 463 18.29 1.76 -14.03
C LEU A 463 17.75 3.04 -13.43
N GLN A 464 18.58 3.76 -12.69
CA GLN A 464 18.20 5.03 -12.06
C GLN A 464 19.28 6.08 -12.31
N ARG A 465 18.84 7.28 -12.66
CA ARG A 465 19.65 8.50 -12.63
C ARG A 465 18.95 9.53 -11.77
N LYS A 466 19.67 10.10 -10.82
CA LYS A 466 19.19 11.19 -9.96
C LYS A 466 20.22 12.31 -10.02
N ASP A 467 19.80 13.45 -10.51
CA ASP A 467 20.58 14.69 -10.50
C ASP A 467 19.98 15.57 -9.40
N GLN A 468 20.79 15.95 -8.41
CA GLN A 468 20.33 16.71 -7.25
C GLN A 468 21.09 18.04 -7.15
N GLU A 469 20.34 19.12 -7.03
CA GLU A 469 20.87 20.43 -6.70
C GLU A 469 20.70 20.71 -5.22
N THR A 470 21.75 21.19 -4.57
CA THR A 470 21.72 21.58 -3.16
C THR A 470 22.19 23.01 -3.03
N SER A 471 21.36 23.87 -2.45
CA SER A 471 21.80 25.22 -2.11
C SER A 471 22.65 25.16 -0.84
N GLY A 472 23.78 25.89 -0.83
CA GLY A 472 24.64 26.01 0.35
C GLY A 472 24.03 26.87 1.47
N VAL A 473 22.82 27.40 1.27
CA VAL A 473 22.14 28.29 2.22
C VAL A 473 21.10 27.49 2.98
N THR A 474 21.26 27.41 4.29
CA THR A 474 20.20 26.92 5.20
C THR A 474 19.46 28.13 5.78
N ILE A 475 18.14 28.06 5.83
CA ILE A 475 17.28 29.16 6.36
C ILE A 475 17.67 29.49 7.82
N GLY A 476 18.16 28.53 8.59
CA GLY A 476 18.65 28.75 9.96
C GLY A 476 19.97 29.53 10.06
N ALA A 477 20.76 29.62 8.99
CA ALA A 477 22.02 30.40 8.94
C ALA A 477 21.80 31.85 8.50
N VAL A 478 20.64 32.18 7.94
CA VAL A 478 20.29 33.55 7.53
C VAL A 478 19.74 34.29 8.71
N SER A 479 20.64 34.84 9.50
CA SER A 479 20.27 35.73 10.61
C SER A 479 20.13 37.16 10.11
N TYR A 480 19.58 38.00 10.98
CA TYR A 480 19.47 39.43 10.87
C TYR A 480 20.70 40.17 10.27
N THR A 481 21.93 39.58 10.37
CA THR A 481 23.17 40.12 9.84
C THR A 481 23.32 40.01 8.31
N HIS A 482 22.49 39.22 7.61
CA HIS A 482 22.55 39.09 6.15
C HIS A 482 21.93 40.24 5.36
N LEU A 483 21.10 41.07 6.00
CA LEU A 483 20.61 42.28 5.39
C LEU A 483 21.73 43.21 4.93
N ARG A 484 22.90 43.15 5.62
CA ARG A 484 24.07 44.01 5.32
C ARG A 484 24.82 43.56 4.04
N ALA A 485 24.93 42.27 3.79
CA ALA A 485 25.63 41.80 2.60
C ALA A 485 24.92 42.21 1.30
N HIS A 486 23.60 42.33 1.35
CA HIS A 486 22.79 42.70 0.19
C HIS A 486 22.79 44.20 -0.07
N GLU A 487 22.88 45.03 0.96
CA GLU A 487 22.99 46.49 0.80
C GLU A 487 24.37 46.93 0.28
N THR A 488 25.43 46.17 0.59
CA THR A 488 26.79 46.44 0.09
C THR A 488 27.02 46.00 -1.34
N GLU A 489 26.33 44.95 -1.83
CA GLU A 489 26.42 44.53 -3.23
C GLU A 489 25.60 45.39 -4.20
N LEU A 490 24.58 46.12 -3.69
CA LEU A 490 23.76 47.03 -4.49
C LEU A 490 24.41 48.43 -4.66
N HIS A 491 25.53 48.72 -3.98
CA HIS A 491 26.25 50.00 -4.03
C HIS A 491 27.68 49.87 -4.64
N LEU A 492 28.02 48.71 -5.18
CA LEU A 492 29.22 48.46 -6.05
C LEU A 492 28.77 48.13 -7.45
#